data_148e20b4ab3e3498295950e259287bd9
#
_entry.id   148e20b4ab3e3498295950e259287bd9
#
_cell.length_a   1.000
_cell.length_b   1.000
_cell.length_c   1.000
_cell.angle_alpha   90.00
_cell.angle_beta   90.00
_cell.angle_gamma   90.00
#
_symmetry.space_group_name_H-M   'P 1'
#
loop_
_entity.id
_entity.type
_entity.pdbx_description
1 polymer ?
#
loop_
_entity_poly.entity_id
_entity_poly.type
_entity_poly.pdbx_seq_one_letter_code
_entity_poly.pdbx_strand_id
1 'polypeptide(L)'
;MMKRSFGRKRICSLLMVVFATLTVALSGCSSDKTGNSADNSAAGTSAAPESANAGDTSKLIVGIPQDIDSLDPHYMTGAGTKEVMFNVFEGLVKPDENGNLNPAVASEYTVSEDNKVYTFTLRDGVKFHDGTEVTAEDVKYSLERNAGTDGGEPLVSSFSEIESVNIVDDKHIEVVLNKADSELLPQFTVAIIPAANEHPETNPIGTGPYKYVSNAPQENLIVTRFDDYWGEKAYIKDVVFKIEANSDAIVLDLEGGSIDMYARIPSAQVAQLSDKFEIYEGTMNLVQALYLNNAVKPFDDVRVRQALCYAIDPQEIMDFVSDGAGTEIGSAMYPSFAKYYMPELNDTYNHDPEKAKALLTEAGYPNGFEFTITVPSNYKQHVDTAQVIVEELKAIGVTANIQEVEWNTWLSDVYTDKKYESTVVGFDASTVSAGALLARYESTNSKNMFNYSNKAYDEALQNANATADDAKKTEYYKECEKILSEDAANVYIQDLPEYVALNKKFTGYVFYPIYIQDIAKIRPAQ
;
A
#
# COMPACT_ATOMS: atom_id res chain seq x y z
N MET A 1 -15.07 -32.09 49.44
CA MET A 1 -15.16 -33.47 48.97
C MET A 1 -15.09 -33.42 47.42
N MET A 2 -14.18 -33.91 46.66
CA MET A 2 -13.19 -34.97 46.79
C MET A 2 -12.01 -34.62 45.86
N LYS A 3 -10.78 -34.67 46.32
CA LYS A 3 -9.55 -34.65 45.53
C LYS A 3 -9.42 -35.91 44.71
N ARG A 4 -8.89 -35.82 43.50
CA ARG A 4 -8.00 -36.85 42.96
C ARG A 4 -6.92 -36.23 42.04
N SER A 5 -5.71 -36.42 42.48
CA SER A 5 -4.40 -36.22 41.87
C SER A 5 -4.00 -37.50 41.11
N PHE A 6 -3.21 -37.36 40.03
CA PHE A 6 -2.23 -38.35 39.48
C PHE A 6 -1.74 -37.73 38.17
N GLY A 7 -0.49 -37.65 37.79
CA GLY A 7 0.74 -38.19 38.29
C GLY A 7 1.79 -38.00 37.17
N ARG A 8 2.93 -37.46 37.50
CA ARG A 8 4.11 -37.29 36.57
C ARG A 8 4.61 -38.64 36.08
N LYS A 9 4.96 -38.74 34.79
CA LYS A 9 6.04 -39.64 34.37
C LYS A 9 6.95 -38.92 33.35
N ARG A 10 8.19 -38.69 33.79
CA ARG A 10 9.38 -38.40 32.96
C ARG A 10 9.81 -39.73 32.32
N ILE A 11 10.18 -39.70 31.04
CA ILE A 11 11.06 -40.71 30.44
C ILE A 11 12.13 -39.96 29.65
N CYS A 12 13.38 -40.08 30.11
CA CYS A 12 14.60 -39.81 29.36
C CYS A 12 14.97 -41.05 28.53
N SER A 13 15.49 -40.86 27.33
CA SER A 13 16.44 -41.75 26.64
C SER A 13 16.92 -40.99 25.39
N LEU A 14 18.09 -40.59 25.36
CA LEU A 14 19.44 -41.14 25.10
C LEU A 14 19.78 -41.18 23.58
N LEU A 15 20.83 -40.46 23.30
CA LEU A 15 21.64 -40.31 22.05
C LEU A 15 21.88 -41.61 21.29
N MET A 16 22.01 -41.50 19.95
CA MET A 16 23.08 -42.17 19.20
C MET A 16 23.47 -41.34 17.96
N VAL A 17 24.70 -40.89 17.98
CA VAL A 17 25.46 -40.29 16.87
C VAL A 17 26.03 -41.45 16.04
N VAL A 18 25.84 -41.40 14.71
CA VAL A 18 26.65 -42.23 13.79
C VAL A 18 27.25 -41.31 12.73
N PHE A 19 28.56 -41.10 12.85
CA PHE A 19 29.43 -40.57 11.81
C PHE A 19 29.74 -41.70 10.81
N ALA A 20 29.55 -41.46 9.52
CA ALA A 20 30.15 -42.26 8.47
C ALA A 20 30.83 -41.34 7.46
N THR A 21 32.11 -41.25 7.59
CA THR A 21 33.05 -40.72 6.58
C THR A 21 33.25 -41.74 5.47
N LEU A 22 33.13 -41.32 4.21
CA LEU A 22 33.68 -42.11 3.09
C LEU A 22 34.49 -41.20 2.16
N THR A 23 35.75 -41.54 2.07
CA THR A 23 36.82 -40.92 1.31
C THR A 23 36.77 -41.28 -0.18
N VAL A 24 37.15 -40.28 -0.96
CA VAL A 24 37.34 -40.25 -2.42
C VAL A 24 38.54 -41.14 -2.83
N ALA A 25 38.43 -41.79 -3.98
CA ALA A 25 39.56 -42.20 -4.78
C ALA A 25 39.34 -41.80 -6.25
N LEU A 26 40.24 -40.94 -6.74
CA LEU A 26 40.46 -40.64 -8.16
C LEU A 26 41.27 -41.77 -8.82
N SER A 27 40.90 -42.10 -10.02
CA SER A 27 41.79 -42.55 -11.13
C SER A 27 40.88 -42.75 -12.34
N GLY A 28 41.05 -42.25 -13.45
CA GLY A 28 42.12 -41.94 -14.34
C GLY A 28 42.06 -42.83 -15.56
N CYS A 29 41.79 -42.24 -16.74
CA CYS A 29 42.22 -42.58 -18.10
C CYS A 29 41.65 -43.78 -18.88
N SER A 30 41.08 -43.43 -20.03
CA SER A 30 41.52 -43.75 -21.41
C SER A 30 40.64 -44.67 -22.26
N SER A 31 40.17 -44.04 -23.36
CA SER A 31 40.02 -44.50 -24.77
C SER A 31 39.40 -45.88 -25.10
N ASP A 32 38.44 -45.97 -25.92
CA ASP A 32 38.29 -46.08 -27.35
C ASP A 32 37.02 -46.81 -27.80
N LYS A 33 36.36 -46.20 -28.77
CA LYS A 33 35.62 -46.70 -29.95
C LYS A 33 34.55 -47.78 -29.90
N THR A 34 33.49 -47.37 -30.55
CA THR A 34 32.56 -48.04 -31.53
C THR A 34 31.34 -48.79 -31.01
N GLY A 35 30.18 -48.37 -31.56
CA GLY A 35 29.14 -49.28 -31.95
C GLY A 35 27.71 -48.99 -31.44
N ASN A 36 26.96 -48.26 -32.23
CA ASN A 36 25.53 -48.40 -32.59
C ASN A 36 24.53 -49.13 -31.66
N SER A 37 23.48 -48.46 -31.32
CA SER A 37 22.07 -48.76 -31.58
C SER A 37 21.15 -48.24 -30.49
N ALA A 38 20.06 -47.65 -30.95
CA ALA A 38 18.89 -47.05 -30.32
C ALA A 38 18.34 -47.79 -29.11
N ASP A 39 17.93 -47.07 -28.06
CA ASP A 39 16.52 -47.07 -27.72
C ASP A 39 16.14 -45.94 -26.72
N ASN A 40 14.91 -45.56 -26.77
CA ASN A 40 14.18 -44.49 -26.16
C ASN A 40 14.16 -44.55 -24.61
N SER A 41 14.43 -43.43 -23.94
CA SER A 41 13.81 -43.14 -22.64
C SER A 41 13.85 -41.64 -22.36
N ALA A 42 12.67 -41.08 -22.13
CA ALA A 42 12.42 -39.68 -21.80
C ALA A 42 13.16 -39.25 -20.52
N ALA A 43 14.08 -38.32 -20.65
CA ALA A 43 14.64 -37.56 -19.55
C ALA A 43 14.04 -36.16 -19.57
N GLY A 44 13.35 -35.82 -18.47
CA GLY A 44 12.84 -34.47 -18.24
C GLY A 44 13.99 -33.48 -18.24
N THR A 45 13.98 -32.57 -19.18
CA THR A 45 14.88 -31.42 -19.25
C THR A 45 14.44 -30.40 -18.22
N SER A 46 15.16 -30.28 -17.14
CA SER A 46 15.22 -29.09 -16.32
C SER A 46 15.72 -27.96 -17.22
N ALA A 47 14.84 -27.05 -17.61
CA ALA A 47 15.23 -25.86 -18.33
C ALA A 47 16.07 -24.98 -17.37
N ALA A 48 17.33 -24.77 -17.75
CA ALA A 48 18.13 -23.69 -17.18
C ALA A 48 17.44 -22.36 -17.50
N PRO A 49 17.52 -21.32 -16.65
CA PRO A 49 16.96 -20.02 -16.97
C PRO A 49 17.61 -19.51 -18.25
N GLU A 50 16.78 -19.18 -19.27
CA GLU A 50 17.23 -18.50 -20.46
C GLU A 50 17.91 -17.20 -20.05
N SER A 51 19.14 -17.00 -20.45
CA SER A 51 19.86 -15.74 -20.34
C SER A 51 19.02 -14.67 -21.02
N ALA A 52 18.54 -13.68 -20.26
CA ALA A 52 17.78 -12.55 -20.77
C ALA A 52 18.55 -11.91 -21.94
N ASN A 53 17.94 -11.91 -23.12
CA ASN A 53 18.45 -11.23 -24.30
C ASN A 53 18.45 -9.72 -24.01
N ALA A 54 19.59 -9.06 -24.04
CA ALA A 54 19.80 -7.64 -23.69
C ALA A 54 19.05 -6.64 -24.62
N GLY A 55 18.08 -7.09 -25.40
CA GLY A 55 17.31 -6.28 -26.34
C GLY A 55 15.81 -6.61 -26.42
N ASP A 56 15.29 -7.56 -25.65
CA ASP A 56 13.87 -7.86 -25.63
C ASP A 56 13.11 -6.82 -24.78
N THR A 57 12.30 -6.00 -25.46
CA THR A 57 11.43 -4.99 -24.83
C THR A 57 9.96 -5.38 -24.89
N SER A 58 9.63 -6.60 -25.30
CA SER A 58 8.26 -7.12 -25.30
C SER A 58 7.78 -7.48 -23.89
N LYS A 59 8.71 -7.67 -22.95
CA LYS A 59 8.49 -8.04 -21.56
C LYS A 59 9.16 -7.04 -20.61
N LEU A 60 8.43 -6.65 -19.56
CA LEU A 60 8.93 -5.84 -18.44
C LEU A 60 8.85 -6.66 -17.16
N ILE A 61 9.92 -6.67 -16.36
CA ILE A 61 9.95 -7.31 -15.04
C ILE A 61 10.05 -6.22 -13.99
N VAL A 62 9.00 -6.07 -13.18
CA VAL A 62 8.89 -5.08 -12.13
C VAL A 62 9.08 -5.75 -10.79
N GLY A 63 10.06 -5.34 -10.01
CA GLY A 63 10.18 -5.77 -8.61
C GLY A 63 9.15 -5.09 -7.73
N ILE A 64 8.48 -5.86 -6.87
CA ILE A 64 7.55 -5.34 -5.86
C ILE A 64 7.90 -5.91 -4.49
N PRO A 65 7.79 -5.10 -3.41
CA PRO A 65 8.32 -5.48 -2.09
C PRO A 65 7.47 -6.50 -1.34
N GLN A 66 6.25 -6.77 -1.81
CA GLN A 66 5.27 -7.59 -1.07
C GLN A 66 4.43 -8.45 -1.99
N ASP A 67 3.85 -9.52 -1.43
CA ASP A 67 2.91 -10.39 -2.12
C ASP A 67 1.56 -9.70 -2.31
N ILE A 68 0.75 -10.23 -3.24
CA ILE A 68 -0.61 -9.77 -3.51
C ILE A 68 -1.54 -10.35 -2.43
N ASP A 69 -2.19 -9.46 -1.66
CA ASP A 69 -3.05 -9.86 -0.55
C ASP A 69 -4.43 -10.37 -1.00
N SER A 70 -4.92 -9.94 -2.16
CA SER A 70 -6.15 -10.43 -2.76
C SER A 70 -6.14 -10.24 -4.28
N LEU A 71 -6.71 -11.20 -5.02
CA LEU A 71 -7.01 -11.05 -6.45
C LEU A 71 -8.43 -10.49 -6.66
N ASP A 72 -9.31 -10.58 -5.66
CA ASP A 72 -10.62 -9.92 -5.67
C ASP A 72 -10.43 -8.43 -5.36
N PRO A 73 -10.72 -7.51 -6.32
CA PRO A 73 -10.42 -6.09 -6.16
C PRO A 73 -11.19 -5.43 -5.02
N HIS A 74 -12.34 -5.96 -4.62
CA HIS A 74 -13.15 -5.41 -3.55
C HIS A 74 -12.62 -5.77 -2.14
N TYR A 75 -11.75 -6.79 -2.03
CA TYR A 75 -11.12 -7.23 -0.78
C TYR A 75 -9.62 -6.92 -0.69
N MET A 76 -9.07 -6.16 -1.65
CA MET A 76 -7.69 -5.68 -1.58
C MET A 76 -7.55 -4.64 -0.48
N THR A 77 -6.66 -4.88 0.48
CA THR A 77 -6.38 -3.97 1.60
C THR A 77 -5.02 -3.29 1.46
N GLY A 78 -4.02 -4.02 0.99
CA GLY A 78 -2.65 -3.51 0.81
C GLY A 78 -2.55 -2.46 -0.30
N ALA A 79 -1.90 -1.32 0.00
CA ALA A 79 -1.66 -0.27 -0.98
C ALA A 79 -0.86 -0.80 -2.18
N GLY A 80 0.20 -1.60 -1.94
CA GLY A 80 1.01 -2.20 -3.01
C GLY A 80 0.24 -3.19 -3.89
N THR A 81 -0.77 -3.89 -3.36
CA THR A 81 -1.66 -4.71 -4.18
C THR A 81 -2.50 -3.83 -5.10
N LYS A 82 -3.11 -2.77 -4.58
CA LYS A 82 -3.92 -1.82 -5.36
C LYS A 82 -3.09 -1.11 -6.42
N GLU A 83 -1.86 -0.72 -6.08
CA GLU A 83 -0.88 -0.11 -6.97
C GLU A 83 -0.63 -0.95 -8.24
N VAL A 84 -0.42 -2.25 -8.06
CA VAL A 84 -0.18 -3.20 -9.16
C VAL A 84 -1.45 -3.51 -9.93
N MET A 85 -2.55 -3.76 -9.20
CA MET A 85 -3.82 -4.19 -9.78
C MET A 85 -4.60 -3.04 -10.45
N PHE A 86 -4.16 -1.79 -10.28
CA PHE A 86 -4.60 -0.64 -11.09
C PHE A 86 -4.51 -0.91 -12.60
N ASN A 87 -3.53 -1.73 -13.03
CA ASN A 87 -3.35 -2.13 -14.42
C ASN A 87 -4.40 -3.14 -14.91
N VAL A 88 -5.11 -3.80 -13.98
CA VAL A 88 -6.08 -4.87 -14.27
C VAL A 88 -7.51 -4.37 -14.14
N PHE A 89 -7.77 -3.50 -13.16
CA PHE A 89 -9.12 -3.06 -12.82
C PHE A 89 -9.31 -1.57 -13.02
N GLU A 90 -10.52 -1.19 -13.43
CA GLU A 90 -10.96 0.20 -13.50
C GLU A 90 -12.34 0.37 -12.87
N GLY A 91 -12.59 1.57 -12.37
CA GLY A 91 -13.89 2.00 -11.87
C GLY A 91 -14.70 2.78 -12.91
N LEU A 92 -15.77 3.45 -12.47
CA LEU A 92 -16.51 4.39 -13.31
C LEU A 92 -15.66 5.59 -13.69
N VAL A 93 -14.79 6.02 -12.75
CA VAL A 93 -13.78 7.05 -12.95
C VAL A 93 -12.41 6.48 -12.59
N LYS A 94 -11.34 7.13 -13.08
CA LYS A 94 -9.96 6.81 -12.70
C LYS A 94 -9.12 8.08 -12.56
N PRO A 95 -8.10 8.09 -11.67
CA PRO A 95 -7.18 9.22 -11.56
C PRO A 95 -6.22 9.28 -12.73
N ASP A 96 -5.76 10.49 -13.05
CA ASP A 96 -4.60 10.74 -13.89
C ASP A 96 -3.37 11.12 -13.06
N GLU A 97 -2.23 11.33 -13.73
CA GLU A 97 -0.97 11.73 -13.12
C GLU A 97 -1.00 13.11 -12.43
N ASN A 98 -2.02 13.93 -12.70
CA ASN A 98 -2.23 15.23 -12.06
C ASN A 98 -3.24 15.17 -10.90
N GLY A 99 -3.78 13.98 -10.60
CA GLY A 99 -4.80 13.79 -9.58
C GLY A 99 -6.22 14.15 -10.01
N ASN A 100 -6.46 14.41 -11.29
CA ASN A 100 -7.82 14.62 -11.77
C ASN A 100 -8.54 13.28 -11.91
N LEU A 101 -9.82 13.25 -11.56
CA LEU A 101 -10.67 12.10 -11.79
C LEU A 101 -11.30 12.19 -13.17
N ASN A 102 -10.85 11.32 -14.05
CA ASN A 102 -11.35 11.24 -15.43
C ASN A 102 -12.37 10.11 -15.58
N PRO A 103 -13.37 10.27 -16.46
CA PRO A 103 -14.27 9.18 -16.84
C PRO A 103 -13.48 7.97 -17.38
N ALA A 104 -13.83 6.76 -16.90
CA ALA A 104 -13.21 5.49 -17.30
C ALA A 104 -14.26 4.54 -17.90
N VAL A 105 -14.81 3.58 -17.14
CA VAL A 105 -15.95 2.77 -17.59
C VAL A 105 -17.17 3.63 -17.88
N ALA A 106 -17.40 4.72 -17.12
CA ALA A 106 -18.28 5.79 -17.55
C ALA A 106 -17.62 6.65 -18.64
N SER A 107 -18.42 7.21 -19.56
CA SER A 107 -17.99 8.24 -20.53
C SER A 107 -18.12 9.64 -19.97
N GLU A 108 -19.09 9.84 -19.05
CA GLU A 108 -19.38 11.09 -18.36
C GLU A 108 -20.13 10.83 -17.05
N TYR A 109 -20.14 11.83 -16.19
CA TYR A 109 -20.95 11.82 -14.97
C TYR A 109 -21.47 13.21 -14.65
N THR A 110 -22.54 13.27 -13.87
CA THR A 110 -23.07 14.51 -13.29
C THR A 110 -23.39 14.29 -11.81
N VAL A 111 -23.33 15.38 -11.03
CA VAL A 111 -23.66 15.38 -9.61
C VAL A 111 -24.75 16.42 -9.39
N SER A 112 -25.79 16.07 -8.65
CA SER A 112 -26.87 17.02 -8.30
C SER A 112 -26.33 18.15 -7.41
N GLU A 113 -27.03 19.31 -7.45
CA GLU A 113 -26.62 20.51 -6.67
C GLU A 113 -26.55 20.25 -5.16
N ASP A 114 -27.33 19.28 -4.66
CA ASP A 114 -27.35 18.89 -3.24
C ASP A 114 -26.39 17.77 -2.89
N ASN A 115 -25.53 17.35 -3.84
CA ASN A 115 -24.55 16.25 -3.70
C ASN A 115 -25.16 14.90 -3.24
N LYS A 116 -26.43 14.65 -3.59
CA LYS A 116 -27.10 13.40 -3.21
C LYS A 116 -27.31 12.43 -4.36
N VAL A 117 -27.19 12.88 -5.61
CA VAL A 117 -27.41 12.03 -6.77
C VAL A 117 -26.22 12.14 -7.71
N TYR A 118 -25.62 10.99 -7.98
CA TYR A 118 -24.54 10.82 -8.97
C TYR A 118 -25.10 10.05 -10.15
N THR A 119 -25.10 10.65 -11.35
CA THR A 119 -25.55 9.99 -12.59
C THR A 119 -24.35 9.72 -13.47
N PHE A 120 -24.18 8.47 -13.90
CA PHE A 120 -23.11 8.03 -14.79
C PHE A 120 -23.69 7.55 -16.11
N THR A 121 -23.04 7.94 -17.22
CA THR A 121 -23.31 7.41 -18.56
C THR A 121 -22.22 6.39 -18.90
N LEU A 122 -22.57 5.14 -19.17
CA LEU A 122 -21.61 4.11 -19.51
C LEU A 122 -21.00 4.35 -20.90
N ARG A 123 -19.72 4.07 -21.02
CA ARG A 123 -18.98 4.15 -22.28
C ARG A 123 -19.37 3.00 -23.20
N ASP A 124 -19.53 3.28 -24.50
CA ASP A 124 -19.78 2.26 -25.50
C ASP A 124 -18.56 1.36 -25.74
N GLY A 125 -18.81 0.07 -25.85
CA GLY A 125 -17.80 -0.92 -26.29
C GLY A 125 -16.71 -1.22 -25.25
N VAL A 126 -16.90 -0.85 -23.99
CA VAL A 126 -16.01 -1.31 -22.91
C VAL A 126 -16.21 -2.81 -22.71
N LYS A 127 -15.11 -3.56 -22.79
CA LYS A 127 -15.12 -5.00 -22.59
C LYS A 127 -14.37 -5.40 -21.33
N PHE A 128 -14.83 -6.43 -20.71
CA PHE A 128 -14.07 -7.19 -19.73
C PHE A 128 -12.98 -8.04 -20.41
N HIS A 129 -12.02 -8.52 -19.61
CA HIS A 129 -10.89 -9.32 -20.10
C HIS A 129 -11.30 -10.68 -20.73
N ASP A 130 -12.49 -11.17 -20.43
CA ASP A 130 -13.08 -12.37 -21.04
C ASP A 130 -13.76 -12.09 -22.39
N GLY A 131 -13.86 -10.82 -22.79
CA GLY A 131 -14.44 -10.35 -24.03
C GLY A 131 -15.92 -9.99 -23.97
N THR A 132 -16.60 -10.18 -22.83
CA THR A 132 -17.97 -9.71 -22.61
C THR A 132 -18.01 -8.18 -22.49
N GLU A 133 -19.10 -7.55 -22.92
CA GLU A 133 -19.30 -6.10 -22.77
C GLU A 133 -19.75 -5.77 -21.35
N VAL A 134 -19.29 -4.63 -20.82
CA VAL A 134 -19.76 -4.12 -19.52
C VAL A 134 -21.22 -3.64 -19.64
N THR A 135 -22.04 -4.07 -18.71
CA THR A 135 -23.47 -3.73 -18.63
C THR A 135 -23.79 -2.87 -17.41
N ALA A 136 -24.98 -2.27 -17.40
CA ALA A 136 -25.51 -1.54 -16.26
C ALA A 136 -25.67 -2.44 -15.03
N GLU A 137 -25.98 -3.72 -15.24
CA GLU A 137 -26.09 -4.73 -14.18
C GLU A 137 -24.75 -5.01 -13.52
N ASP A 138 -23.65 -5.07 -14.28
CA ASP A 138 -22.29 -5.27 -13.73
C ASP A 138 -21.88 -4.10 -12.85
N VAL A 139 -22.19 -2.88 -13.27
CA VAL A 139 -21.92 -1.68 -12.48
C VAL A 139 -22.76 -1.67 -11.21
N LYS A 140 -24.05 -1.92 -11.32
CA LYS A 140 -24.94 -2.01 -10.16
C LYS A 140 -24.44 -3.06 -9.18
N TYR A 141 -24.14 -4.27 -9.65
CA TYR A 141 -23.59 -5.35 -8.83
C TYR A 141 -22.32 -4.92 -8.09
N SER A 142 -21.38 -4.30 -8.81
CA SER A 142 -20.10 -3.88 -8.23
C SER A 142 -20.28 -2.82 -7.15
N LEU A 143 -21.15 -1.84 -7.36
CA LEU A 143 -21.43 -0.79 -6.38
C LEU A 143 -22.19 -1.33 -5.17
N GLU A 144 -23.23 -2.14 -5.38
CA GLU A 144 -24.03 -2.74 -4.31
C GLU A 144 -23.21 -3.68 -3.43
N ARG A 145 -22.29 -4.48 -4.03
CA ARG A 145 -21.35 -5.33 -3.31
C ARG A 145 -20.43 -4.53 -2.40
N ASN A 146 -19.93 -3.37 -2.88
CA ASN A 146 -19.09 -2.48 -2.08
C ASN A 146 -19.88 -1.71 -1.01
N ALA A 147 -21.17 -1.48 -1.23
CA ALA A 147 -22.07 -0.83 -0.28
C ALA A 147 -22.64 -1.79 0.77
N GLY A 148 -22.50 -3.12 0.60
CA GLY A 148 -23.06 -4.10 1.50
C GLY A 148 -24.59 -4.20 1.46
N THR A 149 -25.23 -3.76 0.38
CA THR A 149 -26.71 -3.74 0.27
C THR A 149 -27.34 -5.12 0.19
N ASP A 150 -26.54 -6.16 -0.02
CA ASP A 150 -26.93 -7.56 0.07
C ASP A 150 -27.08 -8.10 1.51
N GLY A 151 -26.87 -7.23 2.51
CA GLY A 151 -26.93 -7.55 3.95
C GLY A 151 -25.56 -7.78 4.58
N GLY A 152 -24.47 -7.51 3.86
CA GLY A 152 -23.10 -7.46 4.37
C GLY A 152 -22.74 -6.10 4.98
N GLU A 153 -21.53 -6.02 5.56
CA GLU A 153 -20.95 -4.73 5.95
C GLU A 153 -20.37 -4.04 4.71
N PRO A 154 -20.45 -2.69 4.62
CA PRO A 154 -19.87 -1.96 3.51
C PRO A 154 -18.34 -2.18 3.42
N LEU A 155 -17.86 -2.58 2.24
CA LEU A 155 -16.41 -2.70 1.97
C LEU A 155 -15.77 -1.32 1.79
N VAL A 156 -16.53 -0.37 1.25
CA VAL A 156 -16.18 1.05 1.19
C VAL A 156 -17.06 1.79 2.17
N SER A 157 -16.49 2.32 3.25
CA SER A 157 -17.26 2.90 4.37
C SER A 157 -18.19 4.05 3.95
N SER A 158 -17.77 4.91 3.01
CA SER A 158 -18.63 5.99 2.47
C SER A 158 -19.81 5.47 1.65
N PHE A 159 -19.74 4.25 1.12
CA PHE A 159 -20.87 3.63 0.41
C PHE A 159 -22.00 3.19 1.33
N SER A 160 -21.81 3.20 2.66
CA SER A 160 -22.91 3.03 3.63
C SER A 160 -24.01 4.08 3.50
N GLU A 161 -23.69 5.23 2.91
CA GLU A 161 -24.67 6.29 2.64
C GLU A 161 -25.41 6.10 1.30
N ILE A 162 -25.11 5.09 0.52
CA ILE A 162 -25.86 4.76 -0.70
C ILE A 162 -27.24 4.22 -0.30
N GLU A 163 -28.29 4.95 -0.69
CA GLU A 163 -29.68 4.54 -0.53
C GLU A 163 -30.07 3.53 -1.61
N SER A 164 -29.68 3.81 -2.87
CA SER A 164 -30.00 2.96 -4.00
C SER A 164 -29.04 3.16 -5.17
N VAL A 165 -28.86 2.09 -5.96
CA VAL A 165 -28.23 2.11 -7.28
C VAL A 165 -29.28 1.74 -8.31
N ASN A 166 -29.70 2.70 -9.12
CA ASN A 166 -30.81 2.58 -10.06
C ASN A 166 -30.29 2.48 -11.49
N ILE A 167 -30.70 1.44 -12.19
CA ILE A 167 -30.52 1.36 -13.65
C ILE A 167 -31.65 2.17 -14.29
N VAL A 168 -31.31 3.32 -14.88
CA VAL A 168 -32.30 4.18 -15.57
C VAL A 168 -32.61 3.60 -16.95
N ASP A 169 -31.57 3.17 -17.66
CA ASP A 169 -31.62 2.45 -18.92
C ASP A 169 -30.29 1.68 -19.14
N ASP A 170 -30.11 1.08 -20.32
CA ASP A 170 -28.94 0.26 -20.64
C ASP A 170 -27.58 0.99 -20.47
N LYS A 171 -27.58 2.34 -20.38
CA LYS A 171 -26.38 3.17 -20.30
C LYS A 171 -26.33 4.11 -19.11
N HIS A 172 -27.44 4.38 -18.47
CA HIS A 172 -27.49 5.37 -17.40
C HIS A 172 -27.75 4.70 -16.07
N ILE A 173 -26.86 5.01 -15.12
CA ILE A 173 -26.94 4.55 -13.73
C ILE A 173 -26.99 5.77 -12.82
N GLU A 174 -27.89 5.72 -11.88
CA GLU A 174 -28.08 6.73 -10.86
C GLU A 174 -27.77 6.14 -9.48
N VAL A 175 -26.87 6.78 -8.73
CA VAL A 175 -26.55 6.45 -7.34
C VAL A 175 -27.15 7.52 -6.46
N VAL A 176 -28.08 7.14 -5.58
CA VAL A 176 -28.79 8.03 -4.65
C VAL A 176 -28.25 7.83 -3.26
N LEU A 177 -28.01 8.92 -2.53
CA LEU A 177 -27.47 8.94 -1.18
C LEU A 177 -28.51 9.34 -0.13
N ASN A 178 -28.46 8.71 1.04
CA ASN A 178 -29.19 9.12 2.23
C ASN A 178 -28.77 10.53 2.70
N LYS A 179 -27.46 10.80 2.68
CA LYS A 179 -26.87 12.09 3.02
C LYS A 179 -25.99 12.60 1.90
N ALA A 180 -25.91 13.92 1.77
CA ALA A 180 -24.98 14.57 0.86
C ALA A 180 -23.53 14.17 1.21
N ASP A 181 -22.77 13.78 0.20
CA ASP A 181 -21.33 13.52 0.33
C ASP A 181 -20.61 14.05 -0.91
N SER A 182 -19.91 15.16 -0.74
CA SER A 182 -19.13 15.79 -1.82
C SER A 182 -17.77 15.11 -2.07
N GLU A 183 -17.39 14.14 -1.24
CA GLU A 183 -16.15 13.35 -1.37
C GLU A 183 -16.41 11.93 -1.92
N LEU A 184 -17.63 11.64 -2.36
CA LEU A 184 -17.97 10.31 -2.84
C LEU A 184 -17.38 10.01 -4.23
N LEU A 185 -17.21 11.02 -5.09
CA LEU A 185 -16.74 10.81 -6.46
C LEU A 185 -15.42 10.00 -6.55
N PRO A 186 -14.38 10.26 -5.74
CA PRO A 186 -13.18 9.44 -5.72
C PRO A 186 -13.41 7.97 -5.39
N GLN A 187 -14.46 7.63 -4.69
CA GLN A 187 -14.77 6.24 -4.33
C GLN A 187 -15.29 5.41 -5.52
N PHE A 188 -15.79 6.06 -6.57
CA PHE A 188 -16.20 5.38 -7.82
C PHE A 188 -14.99 4.92 -8.68
N THR A 189 -13.78 5.01 -8.16
CA THR A 189 -12.60 4.29 -8.66
C THR A 189 -12.61 2.81 -8.29
N VAL A 190 -13.52 2.34 -7.42
CA VAL A 190 -13.70 0.91 -7.13
C VAL A 190 -13.95 0.12 -8.42
N ALA A 191 -13.34 -1.05 -8.50
CA ALA A 191 -13.37 -1.88 -9.69
C ALA A 191 -14.79 -2.27 -10.11
N ILE A 192 -15.08 -2.14 -11.40
CA ILE A 192 -16.25 -2.76 -12.01
C ILE A 192 -15.87 -4.17 -12.45
N ILE A 193 -16.59 -5.17 -11.96
CA ILE A 193 -16.36 -6.59 -12.24
C ILE A 193 -17.63 -7.25 -12.79
N PRO A 194 -17.50 -8.34 -13.57
CA PRO A 194 -18.68 -9.04 -14.11
C PRO A 194 -19.56 -9.60 -12.99
N ALA A 195 -20.84 -9.29 -13.00
CA ALA A 195 -21.82 -9.85 -12.04
C ALA A 195 -21.92 -11.39 -12.13
N ALA A 196 -21.62 -11.95 -13.30
CA ALA A 196 -21.62 -13.38 -13.54
C ALA A 196 -20.34 -14.10 -13.06
N ASN A 197 -19.31 -13.38 -12.61
CA ASN A 197 -18.08 -13.98 -12.10
C ASN A 197 -18.25 -14.40 -10.64
N GLU A 198 -18.50 -15.68 -10.40
CA GLU A 198 -18.69 -16.25 -9.05
C GLU A 198 -17.40 -16.38 -8.23
N HIS A 199 -16.22 -16.25 -8.88
CA HIS A 199 -14.91 -16.53 -8.28
C HIS A 199 -13.86 -15.46 -8.61
N PRO A 200 -14.11 -14.17 -8.28
CA PRO A 200 -13.14 -13.10 -8.54
C PRO A 200 -11.81 -13.29 -7.79
N GLU A 201 -11.82 -14.02 -6.67
CA GLU A 201 -10.63 -14.32 -5.85
C GLU A 201 -9.64 -15.29 -6.52
N THR A 202 -10.06 -16.03 -7.53
CA THR A 202 -9.22 -16.97 -8.30
C THR A 202 -9.21 -16.70 -9.80
N ASN A 203 -10.19 -15.95 -10.29
CA ASN A 203 -10.34 -15.58 -11.69
C ASN A 203 -10.63 -14.07 -11.80
N PRO A 204 -9.63 -13.21 -11.56
CA PRO A 204 -9.80 -11.77 -11.60
C PRO A 204 -10.05 -11.28 -13.03
N ILE A 205 -11.23 -10.75 -13.28
CA ILE A 205 -11.65 -10.20 -14.57
C ILE A 205 -11.97 -8.72 -14.40
N GLY A 206 -11.19 -7.85 -15.04
CA GLY A 206 -11.36 -6.40 -15.03
C GLY A 206 -11.54 -5.83 -16.44
N THR A 207 -11.43 -4.51 -16.53
CA THR A 207 -11.53 -3.74 -17.78
C THR A 207 -10.25 -3.03 -18.16
N GLY A 208 -9.19 -3.14 -17.33
CA GLY A 208 -7.94 -2.41 -17.45
C GLY A 208 -7.08 -2.78 -18.66
N PRO A 209 -5.97 -2.03 -18.90
CA PRO A 209 -5.10 -2.23 -20.06
C PRO A 209 -4.34 -3.56 -20.05
N TYR A 210 -4.24 -4.22 -18.90
CA TYR A 210 -3.65 -5.55 -18.76
C TYR A 210 -4.64 -6.54 -18.14
N LYS A 211 -4.58 -7.78 -18.58
CA LYS A 211 -5.36 -8.88 -18.03
C LYS A 211 -4.47 -9.87 -17.27
N TYR A 212 -5.02 -10.42 -16.21
CA TYR A 212 -4.40 -11.45 -15.39
C TYR A 212 -4.07 -12.70 -16.20
N VAL A 213 -2.91 -13.30 -15.92
CA VAL A 213 -2.45 -14.57 -16.47
C VAL A 213 -2.29 -15.61 -15.37
N SER A 214 -1.50 -15.29 -14.35
CA SER A 214 -1.24 -16.18 -13.23
C SER A 214 -0.68 -15.43 -12.02
N ASN A 215 -0.85 -16.02 -10.83
CA ASN A 215 -0.21 -15.60 -9.60
C ASN A 215 0.44 -16.82 -8.94
N ALA A 216 1.73 -16.71 -8.64
CA ALA A 216 2.47 -17.65 -7.82
C ALA A 216 2.83 -16.93 -6.51
N PRO A 217 2.14 -17.22 -5.40
CA PRO A 217 2.37 -16.55 -4.12
C PRO A 217 3.83 -16.58 -3.72
N GLN A 218 4.34 -15.45 -3.24
CA GLN A 218 5.74 -15.20 -2.86
C GLN A 218 6.76 -15.28 -4.03
N GLU A 219 6.30 -15.42 -5.26
CA GLU A 219 7.17 -15.45 -6.44
C GLU A 219 6.83 -14.34 -7.43
N ASN A 220 5.60 -14.34 -7.97
CA ASN A 220 5.23 -13.36 -8.98
C ASN A 220 3.73 -13.29 -9.26
N LEU A 221 3.31 -12.14 -9.82
CA LEU A 221 2.06 -11.95 -10.56
C LEU A 221 2.40 -11.69 -12.03
N ILE A 222 1.73 -12.37 -12.95
CA ILE A 222 1.92 -12.20 -14.40
C ILE A 222 0.65 -11.64 -15.02
N VAL A 223 0.81 -10.57 -15.79
CA VAL A 223 -0.26 -9.97 -16.58
C VAL A 223 0.19 -9.82 -18.03
N THR A 224 -0.77 -9.79 -18.95
CA THR A 224 -0.52 -9.58 -20.38
C THR A 224 -1.45 -8.49 -20.92
N ARG A 225 -0.99 -7.74 -21.91
CA ARG A 225 -1.73 -6.64 -22.52
C ARG A 225 -3.11 -7.10 -23.02
N PHE A 226 -4.12 -6.30 -22.73
CA PHE A 226 -5.47 -6.49 -23.25
C PHE A 226 -5.61 -5.75 -24.58
N ASP A 227 -5.62 -6.51 -25.68
CA ASP A 227 -5.62 -5.93 -27.03
C ASP A 227 -6.95 -5.26 -27.41
N ASP A 228 -8.06 -5.61 -26.76
CA ASP A 228 -9.39 -5.01 -26.92
C ASP A 228 -9.69 -3.89 -25.91
N TYR A 229 -8.66 -3.37 -25.23
CA TYR A 229 -8.79 -2.27 -24.27
C TYR A 229 -9.42 -1.03 -24.95
N TRP A 230 -10.37 -0.42 -24.27
CA TRP A 230 -11.14 0.73 -24.79
C TRP A 230 -10.32 2.03 -24.89
N GLY A 231 -9.26 2.17 -24.09
CA GLY A 231 -8.39 3.34 -24.06
C GLY A 231 -7.14 3.19 -24.92
N GLU A 232 -6.09 3.95 -24.55
CA GLU A 232 -4.79 3.85 -25.22
C GLU A 232 -4.15 2.49 -24.93
N LYS A 233 -3.78 1.79 -25.98
CA LYS A 233 -3.17 0.47 -25.88
C LYS A 233 -1.79 0.52 -25.25
N ALA A 234 -1.56 -0.29 -24.23
CA ALA A 234 -0.26 -0.41 -23.58
C ALA A 234 0.83 -0.85 -24.58
N TYR A 235 2.05 -0.36 -24.40
CA TYR A 235 3.17 -0.63 -25.33
C TYR A 235 3.81 -2.00 -25.06
N ILE A 236 4.01 -2.34 -23.78
CA ILE A 236 4.63 -3.60 -23.37
C ILE A 236 3.58 -4.71 -23.42
N LYS A 237 3.95 -5.88 -23.97
CA LYS A 237 3.01 -6.99 -24.09
C LYS A 237 2.84 -7.74 -22.77
N ASP A 238 3.93 -8.22 -22.20
CA ASP A 238 3.91 -9.08 -21.01
C ASP A 238 4.60 -8.39 -19.84
N VAL A 239 3.98 -8.41 -18.68
CA VAL A 239 4.53 -7.83 -17.45
C VAL A 239 4.56 -8.88 -16.35
N VAL A 240 5.70 -8.96 -15.67
CA VAL A 240 5.89 -9.80 -14.50
C VAL A 240 6.17 -8.90 -13.30
N PHE A 241 5.29 -8.90 -12.34
CA PHE A 241 5.56 -8.32 -11.03
C PHE A 241 6.21 -9.39 -10.16
N LYS A 242 7.52 -9.27 -9.95
CA LYS A 242 8.33 -10.22 -9.19
C LYS A 242 8.39 -9.79 -7.72
N ILE A 243 8.11 -10.71 -6.80
CA ILE A 243 8.16 -10.41 -5.37
C ILE A 243 9.64 -10.34 -4.93
N GLU A 244 10.05 -9.17 -4.44
CA GLU A 244 11.40 -8.86 -3.94
C GLU A 244 11.30 -8.45 -2.46
N ALA A 245 11.00 -9.41 -1.60
CA ALA A 245 10.83 -9.16 -0.16
C ALA A 245 12.15 -8.80 0.56
N ASN A 246 13.30 -9.07 -0.05
CA ASN A 246 14.61 -8.71 0.49
C ASN A 246 15.12 -7.41 -0.14
N SER A 247 14.93 -6.30 0.58
CA SER A 247 15.39 -4.98 0.13
C SER A 247 16.88 -4.87 -0.12
N ASP A 248 17.72 -5.69 0.55
CA ASP A 248 19.18 -5.68 0.36
C ASP A 248 19.61 -6.34 -0.96
N ALA A 249 18.76 -7.14 -1.60
CA ALA A 249 19.02 -7.81 -2.86
C ALA A 249 18.65 -6.95 -4.10
N ILE A 250 17.88 -5.87 -3.95
CA ILE A 250 17.31 -5.09 -5.05
C ILE A 250 18.36 -4.61 -6.05
N VAL A 251 19.48 -4.07 -5.57
CA VAL A 251 20.57 -3.59 -6.44
C VAL A 251 21.17 -4.74 -7.27
N LEU A 252 21.36 -5.91 -6.66
CA LEU A 252 21.88 -7.09 -7.37
C LEU A 252 20.86 -7.58 -8.41
N ASP A 253 19.59 -7.56 -8.10
CA ASP A 253 18.51 -8.00 -9.00
C ASP A 253 18.36 -7.05 -10.19
N LEU A 254 18.45 -5.74 -9.98
CA LEU A 254 18.51 -4.72 -11.03
C LEU A 254 19.75 -4.92 -11.91
N GLU A 255 20.96 -4.91 -11.32
CA GLU A 255 22.21 -5.03 -12.07
C GLU A 255 22.37 -6.39 -12.76
N GLY A 256 21.85 -7.45 -12.15
CA GLY A 256 21.82 -8.80 -12.70
C GLY A 256 20.76 -9.00 -13.80
N GLY A 257 19.83 -8.05 -13.95
CA GLY A 257 18.78 -8.11 -14.97
C GLY A 257 17.64 -9.08 -14.62
N SER A 258 17.48 -9.46 -13.36
CA SER A 258 16.33 -10.25 -12.90
C SER A 258 15.09 -9.41 -12.71
N ILE A 259 15.24 -8.09 -12.56
CA ILE A 259 14.19 -7.07 -12.64
C ILE A 259 14.65 -5.89 -13.51
N ASP A 260 13.71 -5.22 -14.16
CA ASP A 260 13.95 -4.07 -15.03
C ASP A 260 13.56 -2.74 -14.38
N MET A 261 12.69 -2.81 -13.39
CA MET A 261 12.15 -1.65 -12.68
C MET A 261 11.96 -2.00 -11.21
N TYR A 262 12.22 -1.01 -10.34
CA TYR A 262 11.86 -1.06 -8.94
C TYR A 262 11.49 0.34 -8.46
N ALA A 263 10.31 0.48 -7.85
CA ALA A 263 9.86 1.72 -7.22
C ALA A 263 10.28 1.77 -5.75
N ARG A 264 10.44 3.02 -5.22
CA ARG A 264 10.81 3.26 -3.81
C ARG A 264 12.14 2.63 -3.37
N ILE A 265 13.11 2.66 -4.30
CA ILE A 265 14.48 2.25 -3.96
C ILE A 265 15.09 3.26 -2.95
N PRO A 266 15.71 2.80 -1.85
CA PRO A 266 16.38 3.70 -0.91
C PRO A 266 17.48 4.54 -1.56
N SER A 267 17.65 5.82 -1.14
CA SER A 267 18.64 6.75 -1.70
C SER A 267 20.07 6.15 -1.70
N ALA A 268 20.46 5.53 -0.61
CA ALA A 268 21.76 4.85 -0.47
C ALA A 268 21.98 3.71 -1.49
N GLN A 269 20.91 3.10 -1.99
CA GLN A 269 20.98 2.05 -3.02
C GLN A 269 20.99 2.65 -4.43
N VAL A 270 20.34 3.80 -4.66
CA VAL A 270 20.38 4.52 -5.93
C VAL A 270 21.81 4.80 -6.36
N ALA A 271 22.66 5.26 -5.43
CA ALA A 271 24.08 5.55 -5.68
C ALA A 271 24.91 4.33 -6.12
N GLN A 272 24.39 3.12 -5.95
CA GLN A 272 25.07 1.87 -6.31
C GLN A 272 24.70 1.37 -7.71
N LEU A 273 23.65 1.97 -8.33
CA LEU A 273 23.21 1.56 -9.66
C LEU A 273 24.12 2.10 -10.75
N SER A 274 24.32 1.31 -11.79
CA SER A 274 25.08 1.69 -12.97
C SER A 274 24.30 2.60 -13.92
N ASP A 275 24.99 3.14 -14.94
CA ASP A 275 24.41 3.97 -15.99
C ASP A 275 23.33 3.26 -16.84
N LYS A 276 23.03 1.98 -16.57
CA LYS A 276 21.95 1.24 -17.26
C LYS A 276 20.56 1.69 -16.85
N PHE A 277 20.44 2.37 -15.68
CA PHE A 277 19.17 2.77 -15.13
C PHE A 277 18.97 4.28 -15.26
N GLU A 278 17.73 4.66 -15.55
CA GLU A 278 17.20 6.00 -15.34
C GLU A 278 16.59 6.05 -13.95
N ILE A 279 16.93 7.07 -13.18
CA ILE A 279 16.36 7.31 -11.86
C ILE A 279 15.33 8.42 -11.99
N TYR A 280 14.08 8.08 -11.73
CA TYR A 280 13.01 9.05 -11.60
C TYR A 280 12.91 9.46 -10.13
N GLU A 281 12.84 10.75 -9.88
CA GLU A 281 12.73 11.32 -8.54
C GLU A 281 11.36 11.99 -8.38
N GLY A 282 10.67 11.66 -7.30
CA GLY A 282 9.34 12.17 -6.97
C GLY A 282 9.09 12.15 -5.47
N THR A 283 7.83 12.21 -5.11
CA THR A 283 7.35 12.17 -3.72
C THR A 283 6.40 10.99 -3.57
N MET A 284 6.50 10.26 -2.48
CA MET A 284 5.67 9.08 -2.24
C MET A 284 4.19 9.44 -2.00
N ASN A 285 3.90 10.70 -1.65
CA ASN A 285 2.56 11.16 -1.31
C ASN A 285 1.94 10.33 -0.18
N LEU A 286 2.67 10.22 0.91
CA LEU A 286 2.23 9.49 2.08
C LEU A 286 2.60 10.21 3.39
N VAL A 287 1.84 9.91 4.42
CA VAL A 287 2.10 10.34 5.79
C VAL A 287 2.91 9.27 6.49
N GLN A 288 4.25 9.44 6.61
CA GLN A 288 5.05 8.60 7.49
C GLN A 288 5.00 9.15 8.91
N ALA A 289 4.73 8.29 9.88
CA ALA A 289 4.65 8.65 11.28
C ALA A 289 5.07 7.47 12.19
N LEU A 290 5.44 7.79 13.43
CA LEU A 290 5.33 6.83 14.51
C LEU A 290 3.87 6.84 14.96
N TYR A 291 3.11 5.87 14.49
CA TYR A 291 1.70 5.69 14.82
C TYR A 291 1.56 5.03 16.17
N LEU A 292 0.78 5.68 17.03
CA LEU A 292 0.56 5.28 18.42
C LEU A 292 -0.82 4.64 18.59
N ASN A 293 -0.91 3.56 19.34
CA ASN A 293 -2.19 3.01 19.76
C ASN A 293 -2.71 3.80 20.95
N ASN A 294 -3.60 4.77 20.70
CA ASN A 294 -4.09 5.70 21.71
C ASN A 294 -4.95 5.05 22.82
N ALA A 295 -5.32 3.77 22.67
CA ALA A 295 -6.03 3.02 23.71
C ALA A 295 -5.09 2.26 24.65
N VAL A 296 -3.79 2.22 24.40
CA VAL A 296 -2.80 1.45 25.14
C VAL A 296 -1.93 2.38 25.99
N LYS A 297 -1.65 1.99 27.22
CA LYS A 297 -0.70 2.73 28.08
C LYS A 297 0.73 2.55 27.56
N PRO A 298 1.52 3.64 27.60
CA PRO A 298 1.20 4.96 28.20
C PRO A 298 0.60 5.96 27.20
N PHE A 299 0.29 5.56 25.96
CA PHE A 299 -0.15 6.45 24.86
C PHE A 299 -1.59 6.94 25.00
N ASP A 300 -2.35 6.46 25.99
CA ASP A 300 -3.65 6.99 26.39
C ASP A 300 -3.55 8.38 27.05
N ASP A 301 -2.35 8.82 27.46
CA ASP A 301 -2.09 10.15 28.00
C ASP A 301 -1.50 11.07 26.92
N VAL A 302 -2.20 12.18 26.61
CA VAL A 302 -1.76 13.14 25.60
C VAL A 302 -0.38 13.74 25.90
N ARG A 303 -0.02 13.92 27.18
CA ARG A 303 1.28 14.47 27.59
C ARG A 303 2.44 13.54 27.21
N VAL A 304 2.20 12.22 27.26
CA VAL A 304 3.18 11.23 26.81
C VAL A 304 3.35 11.34 25.28
N ARG A 305 2.26 11.43 24.52
CA ARG A 305 2.34 11.56 23.07
C ARG A 305 3.04 12.87 22.64
N GLN A 306 2.70 13.98 23.30
CA GLN A 306 3.38 15.26 23.10
C GLN A 306 4.88 15.20 23.46
N ALA A 307 5.24 14.48 24.52
CA ALA A 307 6.64 14.26 24.86
C ALA A 307 7.42 13.54 23.75
N LEU A 308 6.80 12.52 23.11
CA LEU A 308 7.43 11.84 21.99
C LEU A 308 7.57 12.78 20.78
N CYS A 309 6.58 13.65 20.51
CA CYS A 309 6.68 14.65 19.45
C CYS A 309 7.84 15.65 19.69
N TYR A 310 8.07 16.09 20.94
CA TYR A 310 9.21 16.95 21.26
C TYR A 310 10.57 16.23 21.27
N ALA A 311 10.57 14.91 21.44
CA ALA A 311 11.81 14.15 21.54
C ALA A 311 12.36 13.68 20.19
N ILE A 312 11.51 13.56 19.18
CA ILE A 312 11.85 13.06 17.85
C ILE A 312 12.10 14.25 16.93
N ASP A 313 13.22 14.22 16.19
CA ASP A 313 13.63 15.23 15.20
C ASP A 313 13.37 14.73 13.77
N PRO A 314 12.31 15.19 13.08
CA PRO A 314 12.05 14.79 11.71
C PRO A 314 13.21 15.08 10.75
N GLN A 315 13.97 16.16 10.96
CA GLN A 315 15.10 16.51 10.10
C GLN A 315 16.25 15.50 10.27
N GLU A 316 16.58 15.06 11.50
CA GLU A 316 17.62 14.05 11.72
C GLU A 316 17.21 12.70 11.07
N ILE A 317 15.91 12.35 11.11
CA ILE A 317 15.38 11.18 10.42
C ILE A 317 15.56 11.32 8.90
N MET A 318 15.15 12.44 8.29
CA MET A 318 15.30 12.68 6.85
C MET A 318 16.77 12.65 6.42
N ASP A 319 17.66 13.27 7.20
CA ASP A 319 19.10 13.27 6.93
C ASP A 319 19.67 11.85 6.91
N PHE A 320 19.23 10.98 7.83
CA PHE A 320 19.71 9.61 7.92
C PHE A 320 19.10 8.66 6.89
N VAL A 321 17.79 8.77 6.65
CA VAL A 321 17.03 7.81 5.83
C VAL A 321 17.13 8.14 4.33
N SER A 322 17.25 9.42 3.98
CA SER A 322 17.10 9.89 2.60
C SER A 322 18.04 11.05 2.21
N ASP A 323 19.20 11.17 2.87
CA ASP A 323 20.20 12.24 2.60
C ASP A 323 19.60 13.66 2.67
N GLY A 324 18.64 13.89 3.57
CA GLY A 324 17.94 15.15 3.76
C GLY A 324 16.80 15.40 2.76
N ALA A 325 16.53 14.45 1.86
CA ALA A 325 15.37 14.53 0.98
C ALA A 325 14.09 14.12 1.72
N GLY A 326 12.95 14.55 1.21
CA GLY A 326 11.65 14.38 1.86
C GLY A 326 11.04 15.72 2.24
N THR A 327 9.86 15.70 2.78
CA THR A 327 9.16 16.90 3.24
C THR A 327 8.59 16.63 4.62
N GLU A 328 9.02 17.43 5.61
CA GLU A 328 8.47 17.36 6.96
C GLU A 328 6.97 17.64 6.95
N ILE A 329 6.21 16.88 7.76
CA ILE A 329 4.76 17.03 7.92
C ILE A 329 4.38 17.03 9.40
N GLY A 330 3.47 17.95 9.78
CA GLY A 330 3.01 18.11 11.16
C GLY A 330 1.60 17.58 11.43
N SER A 331 0.98 16.94 10.44
CA SER A 331 -0.39 16.40 10.54
C SER A 331 -0.60 15.18 9.64
N ALA A 332 -1.84 14.70 9.57
CA ALA A 332 -2.22 13.58 8.71
C ALA A 332 -2.44 14.00 7.24
N MET A 333 -1.63 14.92 6.71
CA MET A 333 -1.74 15.45 5.35
C MET A 333 -0.36 15.65 4.75
N TYR A 334 -0.24 15.54 3.43
CA TYR A 334 1.00 15.80 2.68
C TYR A 334 0.80 16.91 1.62
N PRO A 335 1.89 17.55 1.14
CA PRO A 335 1.84 18.76 0.33
C PRO A 335 1.06 18.67 -0.99
N SER A 336 0.89 17.48 -1.59
CA SER A 336 0.11 17.32 -2.83
C SER A 336 -1.36 17.71 -2.66
N PHE A 337 -1.87 17.71 -1.43
CA PHE A 337 -3.17 18.28 -1.09
C PHE A 337 -3.06 19.77 -0.72
N ALA A 338 -2.37 20.56 -1.54
CA ALA A 338 -1.97 21.96 -1.29
C ALA A 338 -3.10 22.86 -0.78
N LYS A 339 -4.35 22.60 -1.17
CA LYS A 339 -5.53 23.35 -0.73
C LYS A 339 -5.81 23.19 0.77
N TYR A 340 -5.54 22.03 1.31
CA TYR A 340 -5.85 21.63 2.69
C TYR A 340 -4.61 21.65 3.57
N TYR A 341 -3.46 21.20 3.06
CA TYR A 341 -2.19 21.08 3.78
C TYR A 341 -1.80 22.38 4.52
N MET A 342 -1.41 22.22 5.78
CA MET A 342 -1.04 23.31 6.69
C MET A 342 0.45 23.19 7.10
N PRO A 343 1.39 23.80 6.33
CA PRO A 343 2.81 23.70 6.63
C PRO A 343 3.19 24.30 7.99
N GLU A 344 2.40 25.24 8.53
CA GLU A 344 2.62 25.82 9.86
C GLU A 344 2.49 24.80 11.00
N LEU A 345 1.87 23.64 10.78
CA LEU A 345 1.77 22.58 11.79
C LEU A 345 3.10 21.84 11.99
N ASN A 346 4.03 21.95 11.05
CA ASN A 346 5.37 21.37 11.20
C ASN A 346 6.11 21.97 12.40
N ASP A 347 5.83 23.24 12.72
CA ASP A 347 6.44 23.95 13.85
C ASP A 347 5.72 23.72 15.20
N THR A 348 4.71 22.85 15.26
CA THR A 348 3.94 22.62 16.51
C THR A 348 4.81 21.99 17.61
N TYR A 349 5.70 21.09 17.24
CA TYR A 349 6.57 20.35 18.15
C TYR A 349 8.02 20.43 17.69
N ASN A 350 8.65 21.61 17.88
CA ASN A 350 10.09 21.76 17.63
C ASN A 350 10.88 20.87 18.60
N HIS A 351 11.91 20.19 18.13
CA HIS A 351 12.73 19.27 18.91
C HIS A 351 13.23 19.89 20.21
N ASP A 352 12.78 19.39 21.36
CA ASP A 352 13.11 19.84 22.72
C ASP A 352 13.06 18.68 23.72
N PRO A 353 14.15 17.91 23.85
CA PRO A 353 14.21 16.77 24.78
C PRO A 353 14.00 17.16 26.26
N GLU A 354 14.33 18.38 26.66
CA GLU A 354 14.11 18.80 28.05
C GLU A 354 12.62 19.04 28.33
N LYS A 355 11.89 19.62 27.39
CA LYS A 355 10.44 19.76 27.46
C LYS A 355 9.76 18.38 27.43
N ALA A 356 10.26 17.46 26.61
CA ALA A 356 9.79 16.07 26.59
C ALA A 356 9.92 15.39 27.96
N LYS A 357 11.07 15.50 28.63
CA LYS A 357 11.28 14.96 29.99
C LYS A 357 10.34 15.59 31.02
N ALA A 358 10.09 16.89 30.93
CA ALA A 358 9.16 17.58 31.81
C ALA A 358 7.73 16.99 31.65
N LEU A 359 7.25 16.85 30.43
CA LEU A 359 5.94 16.26 30.15
C LEU A 359 5.84 14.80 30.64
N LEU A 360 6.88 13.98 30.43
CA LEU A 360 6.91 12.61 30.96
C LEU A 360 6.84 12.60 32.49
N THR A 361 7.55 13.51 33.14
CA THR A 361 7.49 13.63 34.60
C THR A 361 6.08 13.98 35.08
N GLU A 362 5.41 14.94 34.44
CA GLU A 362 4.03 15.34 34.72
C GLU A 362 3.02 14.21 34.46
N ALA A 363 3.30 13.37 33.46
CA ALA A 363 2.50 12.20 33.14
C ALA A 363 2.73 11.00 34.08
N GLY A 364 3.74 11.10 35.00
CA GLY A 364 4.07 10.04 35.96
C GLY A 364 5.17 9.07 35.52
N TYR A 365 5.93 9.42 34.47
CA TYR A 365 7.04 8.63 33.92
C TYR A 365 8.39 9.36 34.03
N PRO A 366 8.84 9.80 35.23
CA PRO A 366 10.06 10.60 35.42
C PRO A 366 11.35 9.84 35.03
N ASN A 367 11.29 8.51 34.94
CA ASN A 367 12.40 7.65 34.52
C ASN A 367 12.19 7.03 33.11
N GLY A 368 11.22 7.55 32.37
CA GLY A 368 10.82 6.97 31.08
C GLY A 368 9.98 5.71 31.21
N PHE A 369 9.85 4.98 30.13
CA PHE A 369 9.11 3.72 30.02
C PHE A 369 9.67 2.89 28.88
N GLU A 370 9.17 1.66 28.71
CA GLU A 370 9.54 0.76 27.61
C GLU A 370 8.32 0.44 26.77
N PHE A 371 8.51 0.35 25.43
CA PHE A 371 7.46 -0.05 24.49
C PHE A 371 8.04 -0.67 23.22
N THR A 372 7.16 -1.25 22.37
CA THR A 372 7.51 -1.90 21.13
C THR A 372 7.09 -1.07 19.92
N ILE A 373 7.99 -0.93 18.94
CA ILE A 373 7.69 -0.43 17.60
C ILE A 373 7.61 -1.64 16.64
N THR A 374 6.42 -2.02 16.22
CA THR A 374 6.22 -3.09 15.24
C THR A 374 6.35 -2.52 13.84
N VAL A 375 7.27 -3.04 13.00
CA VAL A 375 7.56 -2.50 11.68
C VAL A 375 7.47 -3.59 10.62
N PRO A 376 6.85 -3.36 9.46
CA PRO A 376 6.90 -4.30 8.35
C PRO A 376 8.31 -4.36 7.75
N SER A 377 8.92 -5.57 7.75
CA SER A 377 10.34 -5.78 7.42
C SER A 377 10.68 -5.54 5.94
N ASN A 378 9.67 -5.54 5.06
CA ASN A 378 9.84 -5.36 3.62
C ASN A 378 9.96 -3.89 3.17
N TYR A 379 9.76 -2.93 4.08
CA TYR A 379 9.90 -1.50 3.80
C TYR A 379 11.07 -0.90 4.59
N LYS A 380 12.26 -0.98 4.00
CA LYS A 380 13.51 -0.57 4.67
C LYS A 380 13.47 0.86 5.20
N GLN A 381 12.88 1.81 4.48
CA GLN A 381 12.75 3.19 4.91
C GLN A 381 11.97 3.34 6.23
N HIS A 382 11.02 2.45 6.52
CA HIS A 382 10.29 2.47 7.80
C HIS A 382 11.11 1.81 8.93
N VAL A 383 11.87 0.78 8.61
CA VAL A 383 12.80 0.13 9.55
C VAL A 383 13.91 1.12 9.96
N ASP A 384 14.50 1.81 8.98
CA ASP A 384 15.57 2.79 9.23
C ASP A 384 15.05 3.99 10.05
N THR A 385 13.86 4.52 9.73
CA THR A 385 13.17 5.53 10.54
C THR A 385 12.99 5.07 11.99
N ALA A 386 12.52 3.84 12.20
CA ALA A 386 12.36 3.29 13.55
C ALA A 386 13.68 3.19 14.32
N GLN A 387 14.81 2.92 13.63
CA GLN A 387 16.14 2.87 14.25
C GLN A 387 16.57 4.25 14.76
N VAL A 388 16.35 5.33 13.99
CA VAL A 388 16.65 6.69 14.44
C VAL A 388 15.79 7.05 15.65
N ILE A 389 14.48 6.81 15.58
CA ILE A 389 13.55 7.05 16.69
C ILE A 389 14.01 6.36 17.99
N VAL A 390 14.48 5.10 17.90
CA VAL A 390 14.99 4.37 19.08
C VAL A 390 16.18 5.09 19.71
N GLU A 391 17.10 5.64 18.90
CA GLU A 391 18.27 6.37 19.43
C GLU A 391 17.86 7.70 20.07
N GLU A 392 16.99 8.49 19.43
CA GLU A 392 16.54 9.78 19.96
C GLU A 392 15.78 9.64 21.29
N LEU A 393 14.90 8.65 21.40
CA LEU A 393 14.11 8.42 22.62
C LEU A 393 14.95 8.07 23.84
N LYS A 394 16.17 7.57 23.67
CA LYS A 394 17.11 7.34 24.79
C LYS A 394 17.46 8.64 25.52
N ALA A 395 17.49 9.77 24.82
CA ALA A 395 17.79 11.07 25.42
C ALA A 395 16.77 11.47 26.51
N ILE A 396 15.54 10.97 26.41
CA ILE A 396 14.45 11.23 27.38
C ILE A 396 14.18 10.05 28.33
N GLY A 397 15.05 9.01 28.31
CA GLY A 397 14.94 7.83 29.17
C GLY A 397 13.89 6.81 28.70
N VAL A 398 13.37 6.95 27.50
CA VAL A 398 12.41 5.99 26.92
C VAL A 398 13.17 4.92 26.15
N THR A 399 12.80 3.67 26.35
CA THR A 399 13.34 2.51 25.62
C THR A 399 12.32 2.00 24.63
N ALA A 400 12.61 2.12 23.35
CA ALA A 400 11.79 1.52 22.29
C ALA A 400 12.49 0.30 21.71
N ASN A 401 11.75 -0.80 21.52
CA ASN A 401 12.24 -2.05 20.95
C ASN A 401 11.61 -2.28 19.58
N ILE A 402 12.43 -2.44 18.55
CA ILE A 402 11.93 -2.73 17.20
C ILE A 402 11.57 -4.21 17.11
N GLN A 403 10.36 -4.48 16.62
CA GLN A 403 9.89 -5.80 16.24
C GLN A 403 9.56 -5.79 14.74
N GLU A 404 10.46 -6.33 13.95
CA GLU A 404 10.20 -6.53 12.53
C GLU A 404 9.28 -7.73 12.33
N VAL A 405 8.25 -7.57 11.48
CA VAL A 405 7.30 -8.61 11.12
C VAL A 405 7.12 -8.66 9.62
N GLU A 406 6.72 -9.81 9.12
CA GLU A 406 6.35 -9.97 7.71
C GLU A 406 5.05 -9.19 7.39
N TRP A 407 4.88 -8.75 6.14
CA TRP A 407 3.79 -7.85 5.72
C TRP A 407 2.38 -8.36 6.07
N ASN A 408 2.09 -9.64 5.76
CA ASN A 408 0.77 -10.19 6.04
C ASN A 408 0.49 -10.29 7.56
N THR A 409 1.52 -10.52 8.36
CA THR A 409 1.44 -10.47 9.83
C THR A 409 1.17 -9.04 10.29
N TRP A 410 1.82 -8.04 9.67
CA TRP A 410 1.54 -6.64 9.99
C TRP A 410 0.09 -6.27 9.65
N LEU A 411 -0.40 -6.67 8.46
CA LEU A 411 -1.79 -6.41 8.05
C LEU A 411 -2.82 -7.05 9.00
N SER A 412 -2.58 -8.30 9.43
CA SER A 412 -3.50 -8.99 10.34
C SER A 412 -3.44 -8.44 11.76
N ASP A 413 -2.25 -8.42 12.35
CA ASP A 413 -2.11 -8.17 13.78
C ASP A 413 -2.11 -6.68 14.11
N VAL A 414 -1.41 -5.86 13.31
CA VAL A 414 -1.28 -4.42 13.57
C VAL A 414 -2.47 -3.66 12.98
N TYR A 415 -2.71 -3.80 11.68
CA TYR A 415 -3.71 -3.00 10.98
C TYR A 415 -5.15 -3.42 11.32
N THR A 416 -5.44 -4.72 11.25
CA THR A 416 -6.80 -5.27 11.41
C THR A 416 -7.15 -5.49 12.88
N ASP A 417 -6.32 -6.26 13.59
CA ASP A 417 -6.60 -6.68 14.98
C ASP A 417 -6.18 -5.64 16.02
N LYS A 418 -5.41 -4.60 15.61
CA LYS A 418 -4.91 -3.52 16.47
C LYS A 418 -4.09 -4.02 17.68
N LYS A 419 -3.40 -5.15 17.50
CA LYS A 419 -2.56 -5.81 18.53
C LYS A 419 -1.13 -5.28 18.47
N TYR A 420 -0.94 -4.00 18.79
CA TYR A 420 0.36 -3.34 18.78
C TYR A 420 0.37 -2.18 19.78
N GLU A 421 1.56 -1.72 20.16
CA GLU A 421 1.76 -0.53 20.97
C GLU A 421 2.02 0.69 20.08
N SER A 422 2.98 0.57 19.15
CA SER A 422 3.28 1.55 18.12
C SER A 422 3.78 0.90 16.85
N THR A 423 3.75 1.64 15.73
CA THR A 423 4.27 1.17 14.44
C THR A 423 4.81 2.34 13.63
N VAL A 424 5.85 2.10 12.83
CA VAL A 424 6.30 3.03 11.79
C VAL A 424 5.90 2.49 10.43
N VAL A 425 5.11 3.26 9.70
CA VAL A 425 4.63 2.95 8.36
C VAL A 425 4.20 4.27 7.68
N GLY A 426 3.90 4.24 6.39
CA GLY A 426 3.31 5.37 5.67
C GLY A 426 1.89 5.06 5.22
N PHE A 427 1.00 6.06 5.26
CA PHE A 427 -0.34 5.98 4.70
C PHE A 427 -0.55 7.01 3.60
N ASP A 428 -0.97 6.53 2.44
CA ASP A 428 -1.47 7.35 1.35
C ASP A 428 -2.99 7.61 1.48
N ALA A 429 -3.53 8.44 0.61
CA ALA A 429 -4.96 8.72 0.58
C ALA A 429 -5.81 7.53 0.07
N SER A 430 -5.20 6.51 -0.53
CA SER A 430 -5.85 5.36 -1.19
C SER A 430 -6.76 5.74 -2.37
N THR A 431 -7.24 6.96 -2.41
CA THR A 431 -8.00 7.61 -3.47
C THR A 431 -7.57 9.08 -3.55
N VAL A 432 -7.87 9.77 -4.63
CA VAL A 432 -7.53 11.20 -4.77
C VAL A 432 -8.50 12.05 -3.93
N SER A 433 -8.43 11.85 -2.61
CA SER A 433 -9.27 12.55 -1.63
C SER A 433 -8.51 12.81 -0.34
N ALA A 434 -8.39 14.08 0.05
CA ALA A 434 -7.87 14.46 1.36
C ALA A 434 -8.73 13.90 2.51
N GLY A 435 -10.03 13.83 2.30
CA GLY A 435 -10.98 13.23 3.26
C GLY A 435 -10.68 11.77 3.54
N ALA A 436 -10.11 11.01 2.58
CA ALA A 436 -9.76 9.62 2.77
C ALA A 436 -8.62 9.41 3.81
N LEU A 437 -7.67 10.35 3.88
CA LEU A 437 -6.64 10.35 4.94
C LEU A 437 -7.26 10.65 6.31
N LEU A 438 -8.07 11.71 6.37
CA LEU A 438 -8.69 12.19 7.62
C LEU A 438 -9.72 11.19 8.16
N ALA A 439 -10.48 10.51 7.30
CA ALA A 439 -11.46 9.51 7.73
C ALA A 439 -10.86 8.37 8.56
N ARG A 440 -9.55 8.11 8.43
CA ARG A 440 -8.85 7.08 9.24
C ARG A 440 -8.84 7.38 10.73
N TYR A 441 -9.07 8.63 11.14
CA TYR A 441 -9.04 9.09 12.54
C TYR A 441 -10.43 9.25 13.15
N GLU A 442 -11.51 9.13 12.35
CA GLU A 442 -12.87 9.19 12.88
C GLU A 442 -13.10 8.06 13.89
N SER A 443 -13.66 8.40 15.06
CA SER A 443 -13.79 7.47 16.20
C SER A 443 -14.58 6.20 15.88
N THR A 444 -15.51 6.27 14.95
CA THR A 444 -16.39 5.16 14.55
C THR A 444 -15.88 4.39 13.33
N ASN A 445 -14.82 4.87 12.67
CA ASN A 445 -14.30 4.25 11.47
C ASN A 445 -13.56 2.94 11.79
N SER A 446 -13.94 1.84 11.17
CA SER A 446 -13.28 0.53 11.35
C SER A 446 -11.79 0.55 10.99
N LYS A 447 -11.37 1.43 10.07
CA LYS A 447 -9.98 1.64 9.64
C LYS A 447 -9.17 2.52 10.59
N ASN A 448 -9.79 3.06 11.66
CA ASN A 448 -9.08 3.79 12.71
C ASN A 448 -8.26 2.82 13.55
N MET A 449 -7.12 2.40 13.01
CA MET A 449 -6.21 1.50 13.72
C MET A 449 -5.55 2.15 14.94
N PHE A 450 -5.48 3.47 14.95
CA PHE A 450 -4.83 4.27 16.00
C PHE A 450 -5.63 4.29 17.32
N ASN A 451 -6.89 3.84 17.29
CA ASN A 451 -7.86 3.96 18.39
C ASN A 451 -7.96 5.42 18.90
N TYR A 452 -7.71 6.39 18.01
CA TYR A 452 -7.89 7.79 18.31
C TYR A 452 -9.39 8.12 18.45
N SER A 453 -9.73 9.01 19.39
CA SER A 453 -11.10 9.41 19.61
C SER A 453 -11.15 10.84 20.12
N ASN A 454 -11.72 11.73 19.33
CA ASN A 454 -11.94 13.13 19.69
C ASN A 454 -13.26 13.61 19.05
N LYS A 455 -14.20 14.03 19.90
CA LYS A 455 -15.53 14.44 19.45
C LYS A 455 -15.50 15.69 18.56
N ALA A 456 -14.62 16.66 18.84
CA ALA A 456 -14.48 17.86 18.01
C ALA A 456 -13.95 17.51 16.63
N TYR A 457 -13.02 16.56 16.55
CA TYR A 457 -12.52 16.00 15.30
C TYR A 457 -13.64 15.36 14.47
N ASP A 458 -14.42 14.47 15.10
CA ASP A 458 -15.54 13.78 14.43
C ASP A 458 -16.57 14.79 13.90
N GLU A 459 -16.90 15.82 14.70
CA GLU A 459 -17.84 16.87 14.30
C GLU A 459 -17.28 17.71 13.11
N ALA A 460 -15.98 18.05 13.13
CA ALA A 460 -15.36 18.79 12.04
C ALA A 460 -15.36 17.97 10.74
N LEU A 461 -14.96 16.70 10.80
CA LEU A 461 -14.95 15.81 9.64
C LEU A 461 -16.35 15.59 9.06
N GLN A 462 -17.35 15.35 9.90
CA GLN A 462 -18.74 15.19 9.47
C GLN A 462 -19.28 16.46 8.81
N ASN A 463 -18.95 17.65 9.34
CA ASN A 463 -19.32 18.93 8.73
C ASN A 463 -18.62 19.14 7.37
N ALA A 464 -17.36 18.72 7.24
CA ALA A 464 -16.63 18.77 5.96
C ALA A 464 -17.32 17.91 4.90
N ASN A 465 -17.72 16.68 5.25
CA ASN A 465 -18.35 15.73 4.33
C ASN A 465 -19.77 16.15 3.96
N ALA A 466 -20.48 16.83 4.86
CA ALA A 466 -21.87 17.24 4.64
C ALA A 466 -22.02 18.55 3.84
N THR A 467 -20.95 19.36 3.73
CA THR A 467 -21.08 20.68 3.06
C THR A 467 -20.75 20.62 1.58
N ALA A 468 -21.59 21.26 0.76
CA ALA A 468 -21.29 21.56 -0.64
C ALA A 468 -20.44 22.84 -0.82
N ASP A 469 -20.27 23.65 0.24
CA ASP A 469 -19.46 24.86 0.24
C ASP A 469 -17.97 24.49 0.35
N ASP A 470 -17.27 24.65 -0.74
CA ASP A 470 -15.86 24.27 -0.86
C ASP A 470 -14.92 25.03 0.09
N ALA A 471 -15.24 26.30 0.40
CA ALA A 471 -14.46 27.09 1.35
C ALA A 471 -14.64 26.56 2.78
N LYS A 472 -15.88 26.26 3.18
CA LYS A 472 -16.18 25.67 4.49
C LYS A 472 -15.57 24.26 4.63
N LYS A 473 -15.63 23.44 3.57
CA LYS A 473 -14.96 22.14 3.56
C LYS A 473 -13.48 22.29 3.85
N THR A 474 -12.83 23.25 3.19
CA THR A 474 -11.42 23.55 3.41
C THR A 474 -11.15 23.95 4.87
N GLU A 475 -11.98 24.81 5.45
CA GLU A 475 -11.86 25.19 6.86
C GLU A 475 -12.00 24.00 7.81
N TYR A 476 -12.98 23.13 7.60
CA TYR A 476 -13.19 21.94 8.42
C TYR A 476 -12.06 20.92 8.31
N TYR A 477 -11.50 20.69 7.11
CA TYR A 477 -10.36 19.79 6.96
C TYR A 477 -9.10 20.35 7.65
N LYS A 478 -8.86 21.66 7.56
CA LYS A 478 -7.80 22.33 8.30
C LYS A 478 -7.99 22.24 9.81
N GLU A 479 -9.24 22.34 10.29
CA GLU A 479 -9.54 22.13 11.70
C GLU A 479 -9.24 20.67 12.13
N CYS A 480 -9.55 19.68 11.28
CA CYS A 480 -9.18 18.29 11.54
C CYS A 480 -7.66 18.13 11.68
N GLU A 481 -6.87 18.69 10.76
CA GLU A 481 -5.40 18.62 10.82
C GLU A 481 -4.86 19.26 12.10
N LYS A 482 -5.37 20.43 12.46
CA LYS A 482 -4.98 21.15 13.66
C LYS A 482 -5.27 20.34 14.93
N ILE A 483 -6.46 19.74 15.04
CA ILE A 483 -6.82 18.89 16.19
C ILE A 483 -5.87 17.69 16.29
N LEU A 484 -5.58 17.00 15.18
CA LEU A 484 -4.66 15.87 15.17
C LEU A 484 -3.25 16.24 15.61
N SER A 485 -2.76 17.40 15.16
CA SER A 485 -1.46 17.93 15.54
C SER A 485 -1.43 18.31 17.03
N GLU A 486 -2.36 19.16 17.50
CA GLU A 486 -2.42 19.63 18.89
C GLU A 486 -2.60 18.47 19.91
N ASP A 487 -3.39 17.46 19.57
CA ASP A 487 -3.60 16.26 20.38
C ASP A 487 -2.42 15.27 20.32
N ALA A 488 -1.42 15.56 19.47
CA ALA A 488 -0.35 14.61 19.19
C ALA A 488 -0.92 13.20 18.93
N ALA A 489 -1.92 13.10 18.06
CA ALA A 489 -2.57 11.81 17.77
C ALA A 489 -1.55 10.75 17.38
N ASN A 490 -0.48 11.16 16.69
CA ASN A 490 0.70 10.39 16.34
C ASN A 490 1.92 11.34 16.31
N VAL A 491 3.13 10.79 16.18
CA VAL A 491 4.32 11.59 15.85
C VAL A 491 4.45 11.60 14.34
N TYR A 492 3.96 12.66 13.71
CA TYR A 492 4.09 12.87 12.26
C TYR A 492 5.54 13.19 11.94
N ILE A 493 6.06 12.70 10.80
CA ILE A 493 7.49 12.81 10.48
C ILE A 493 7.65 13.44 9.10
N GLN A 494 7.33 12.71 8.04
CA GLN A 494 7.61 13.17 6.68
C GLN A 494 6.70 12.57 5.62
N ASP A 495 6.64 13.23 4.47
CA ASP A 495 6.35 12.65 3.18
C ASP A 495 7.68 12.27 2.53
N LEU A 496 7.91 10.99 2.33
CA LEU A 496 9.17 10.42 1.86
C LEU A 496 9.47 10.78 0.40
N PRO A 497 10.74 10.95 0.02
CA PRO A 497 11.10 10.99 -1.39
C PRO A 497 10.84 9.63 -2.04
N GLU A 498 10.46 9.62 -3.30
CA GLU A 498 10.33 8.42 -4.09
C GLU A 498 11.38 8.38 -5.19
N TYR A 499 12.18 7.32 -5.20
CA TYR A 499 13.12 7.03 -6.27
C TYR A 499 12.69 5.77 -7.01
N VAL A 500 12.58 5.88 -8.34
CA VAL A 500 12.25 4.73 -9.20
C VAL A 500 13.39 4.46 -10.15
N ALA A 501 13.96 3.27 -10.06
CA ALA A 501 14.96 2.79 -11.01
C ALA A 501 14.27 2.09 -12.18
N LEU A 502 14.47 2.56 -13.40
CA LEU A 502 13.97 1.95 -14.63
C LEU A 502 15.13 1.69 -15.59
N ASN A 503 15.25 0.46 -16.08
CA ASN A 503 16.25 0.11 -17.09
C ASN A 503 16.06 0.99 -18.33
N LYS A 504 17.13 1.63 -18.82
CA LYS A 504 17.13 2.57 -19.96
C LYS A 504 16.67 1.98 -21.29
N LYS A 505 16.46 0.66 -21.38
CA LYS A 505 15.75 0.06 -22.53
C LYS A 505 14.26 0.42 -22.56
N PHE A 506 13.73 0.96 -21.44
CA PHE A 506 12.38 1.48 -21.29
C PHE A 506 12.38 2.94 -20.90
N THR A 507 11.25 3.62 -21.08
CA THR A 507 11.00 5.01 -20.68
C THR A 507 9.51 5.21 -20.41
N GLY A 508 9.13 6.38 -19.87
CA GLY A 508 7.73 6.78 -19.74
C GLY A 508 7.10 6.46 -18.39
N TYR A 509 7.91 6.20 -17.35
CA TYR A 509 7.39 6.18 -15.99
C TYR A 509 6.81 7.55 -15.62
N VAL A 510 5.67 7.56 -14.95
CA VAL A 510 5.01 8.77 -14.43
C VAL A 510 4.62 8.55 -12.97
N PHE A 511 4.77 9.60 -12.17
CA PHE A 511 4.28 9.61 -10.79
C PHE A 511 2.80 9.95 -10.75
N TYR A 512 2.12 9.41 -9.75
CA TYR A 512 0.74 9.74 -9.42
C TYR A 512 0.68 10.33 -8.00
N PRO A 513 -0.31 11.18 -7.69
CA PRO A 513 -0.46 11.73 -6.34
C PRO A 513 -0.99 10.71 -5.30
N ILE A 514 -1.19 9.47 -5.70
CA ILE A 514 -1.54 8.32 -4.89
C ILE A 514 -0.74 7.10 -5.34
N TYR A 515 -0.79 6.03 -4.59
CA TYR A 515 0.02 4.82 -4.78
C TYR A 515 -0.43 4.03 -6.02
N ILE A 516 0.14 4.36 -7.18
CA ILE A 516 -0.17 3.76 -8.49
C ILE A 516 1.12 3.52 -9.27
N GLN A 517 1.25 2.35 -9.89
CA GLN A 517 2.20 2.07 -10.96
C GLN A 517 1.45 1.85 -12.27
N ASP A 518 1.33 2.88 -13.09
CA ASP A 518 0.71 2.80 -14.41
C ASP A 518 1.71 2.24 -15.44
N ILE A 519 1.74 0.93 -15.57
CA ILE A 519 2.64 0.24 -16.48
C ILE A 519 2.25 0.47 -17.95
N ALA A 520 1.00 0.84 -18.23
CA ALA A 520 0.56 1.12 -19.60
C ALA A 520 1.27 2.33 -20.22
N LYS A 521 1.80 3.25 -19.41
CA LYS A 521 2.60 4.41 -19.86
C LYS A 521 4.04 4.06 -20.24
N ILE A 522 4.56 2.94 -19.71
CA ILE A 522 5.93 2.51 -19.96
C ILE A 522 6.05 1.95 -21.38
N ARG A 523 7.08 2.37 -22.09
CA ARG A 523 7.34 1.99 -23.47
C ARG A 523 8.82 1.70 -23.71
N PRO A 524 9.17 0.95 -24.78
CA PRO A 524 10.54 0.81 -25.21
C PRO A 524 11.18 2.19 -25.48
N ALA A 525 12.42 2.38 -25.01
CA ALA A 525 13.21 3.56 -25.39
C ALA A 525 13.53 3.52 -26.90
N GLN A 526 13.54 4.67 -27.54
CA GLN A 526 13.80 4.80 -28.99
C GLN A 526 15.29 4.62 -29.28
#